data_0c7745a9586531c742b82c1658d2d41a
#
_entry.id   0c7745a9586531c742b82c1658d2d41a
#
_cell.length_a   1.000
_cell.length_b   1.000
_cell.length_c   1.000
_cell.angle_alpha   90.00
_cell.angle_beta   90.00
_cell.angle_gamma   90.00
#
_symmetry.space_group_name_H-M   'P 1'
#
loop_
_entity.id
_entity.type
_entity.pdbx_description
1 polymer ?
#
loop_
_entity_poly.entity_id
_entity_poly.type
_entity_poly.pdbx_seq_one_letter_code
_entity_poly.pdbx_strand_id
1 'polypeptide(L)'
;MGDFYTEQLVKRQKASSTTLIKAILIILTVLSVVLIFMIPFGIIGPVIMIALDVFLFRSMDVEYEYLFVNGSLDIDKIMAKSRRKNMFSMEMTDLEMMAPSGSPELRPYQGLKGTDYSSGMPGADTYELIVVNNGEKKKIIFEPNKAVCEGMKMLA
;
A
#
# COMPACT_ATOMS: atom_id res chain seq x y z
N MET A 1 31.70 -10.28 1.64
CA MET A 1 30.27 -10.43 1.41
C MET A 1 29.79 -9.11 0.84
N GLY A 2 29.24 -9.10 -0.36
CA GLY A 2 28.70 -7.87 -0.93
C GLY A 2 27.37 -7.54 -0.23
N ASP A 3 27.22 -6.29 0.17
CA ASP A 3 25.96 -5.80 0.72
C ASP A 3 24.87 -5.94 -0.36
N PHE A 4 23.86 -6.76 -0.08
CA PHE A 4 22.72 -6.89 -0.97
C PHE A 4 21.70 -5.81 -0.63
N TYR A 5 21.48 -4.89 -1.55
CA TYR A 5 20.51 -3.80 -1.44
C TYR A 5 19.60 -3.81 -2.67
N THR A 6 18.32 -3.82 -2.45
CA THR A 6 17.34 -3.62 -3.51
C THR A 6 16.12 -2.85 -2.99
N GLU A 7 15.59 -1.99 -3.84
CA GLU A 7 14.44 -1.15 -3.57
C GLU A 7 13.43 -1.31 -4.71
N GLN A 8 12.16 -1.36 -4.36
CA GLN A 8 11.05 -1.46 -5.31
C GLN A 8 9.88 -0.60 -4.87
N LEU A 9 9.37 0.22 -5.79
CA LEU A 9 8.11 0.95 -5.61
C LEU A 9 6.96 0.21 -6.28
N VAL A 10 5.87 0.00 -5.54
CA VAL A 10 4.64 -0.63 -6.01
C VAL A 10 3.48 0.34 -5.81
N LYS A 11 2.91 0.80 -6.91
CA LYS A 11 1.76 1.70 -6.86
C LYS A 11 0.48 0.93 -6.56
N ARG A 12 -0.21 1.30 -5.48
CA ARG A 12 -1.50 0.70 -5.15
C ARG A 12 -2.56 1.12 -6.17
N GLN A 13 -3.27 0.14 -6.72
CA GLN A 13 -4.41 0.40 -7.60
C GLN A 13 -5.52 1.10 -6.80
N LYS A 14 -6.09 2.14 -7.39
CA LYS A 14 -7.23 2.84 -6.80
C LYS A 14 -8.46 1.93 -6.85
N ALA A 15 -9.06 1.68 -5.69
CA ALA A 15 -10.32 0.97 -5.63
C ALA A 15 -11.41 1.74 -6.40
N SER A 16 -12.40 1.03 -6.98
CA SER A 16 -13.54 1.67 -7.65
C SER A 16 -14.27 2.66 -6.75
N SER A 17 -14.31 2.38 -5.44
CA SER A 17 -14.84 3.30 -4.43
C SER A 17 -14.10 4.63 -4.37
N THR A 18 -12.78 4.64 -4.60
CA THR A 18 -11.97 5.87 -4.63
C THR A 18 -12.41 6.79 -5.77
N THR A 19 -12.70 6.23 -6.95
CA THR A 19 -13.20 6.99 -8.10
C THR A 19 -14.58 7.56 -7.82
N LEU A 20 -15.46 6.78 -7.19
CA LEU A 20 -16.79 7.24 -6.79
C LEU A 20 -16.71 8.36 -5.75
N ILE A 21 -15.87 8.24 -4.73
CA ILE A 21 -15.66 9.29 -3.73
C ILE A 21 -15.17 10.58 -4.39
N LYS A 22 -14.21 10.49 -5.32
CA LYS A 22 -13.74 11.67 -6.06
C LYS A 22 -14.84 12.34 -6.87
N ALA A 23 -15.68 11.56 -7.55
CA ALA A 23 -16.81 12.07 -8.31
C ALA A 23 -17.81 12.82 -7.40
N ILE A 24 -18.14 12.25 -6.24
CA ILE A 24 -19.03 12.89 -5.25
C ILE A 24 -18.44 14.21 -4.75
N LEU A 25 -17.14 14.22 -4.41
CA LEU A 25 -16.46 15.43 -3.94
C LEU A 25 -16.47 16.53 -4.99
N ILE A 26 -16.18 16.21 -6.24
CA ILE A 26 -16.25 17.18 -7.35
C ILE A 26 -17.66 17.74 -7.51
N ILE A 27 -18.69 16.89 -7.45
CA ILE A 27 -20.09 17.33 -7.54
C ILE A 27 -20.43 18.29 -6.39
N LEU A 28 -20.02 17.99 -5.17
CA LEU A 28 -20.25 18.86 -4.01
C LEU A 28 -19.52 20.19 -4.16
N THR A 29 -18.30 20.19 -4.71
CA THR A 29 -17.55 21.42 -4.98
C THR A 29 -18.25 22.25 -6.03
N VAL A 30 -18.75 21.67 -7.12
CA VAL A 30 -19.53 22.38 -8.14
C VAL A 30 -20.81 22.96 -7.56
N LEU A 31 -21.53 22.19 -6.74
CA LEU A 31 -22.74 22.70 -6.07
C LEU A 31 -22.43 23.85 -5.12
N SER A 32 -21.29 23.82 -4.43
CA SER A 32 -20.87 24.89 -3.53
C SER A 32 -20.61 26.22 -4.26
N VAL A 33 -20.23 26.17 -5.54
CA VAL A 33 -20.07 27.38 -6.37
C VAL A 33 -21.38 28.09 -6.56
N VAL A 34 -22.50 27.38 -6.65
CA VAL A 34 -23.83 27.98 -6.77
C VAL A 34 -24.17 28.85 -5.55
N LEU A 35 -23.66 28.50 -4.38
CA LEU A 35 -23.88 29.26 -3.14
C LEU A 35 -23.28 30.67 -3.18
N ILE A 36 -22.27 30.90 -4.04
CA ILE A 36 -21.70 32.26 -4.23
C ILE A 36 -22.79 33.29 -4.63
N PHE A 37 -23.73 32.83 -5.44
CA PHE A 37 -24.77 33.67 -5.96
C PHE A 37 -26.01 33.78 -5.04
N MET A 38 -26.14 32.88 -4.06
CA MET A 38 -27.32 32.78 -3.21
C MET A 38 -27.16 33.42 -1.83
N ILE A 39 -25.91 33.44 -1.31
CA ILE A 39 -25.65 33.81 0.08
C ILE A 39 -24.52 34.84 0.16
N PRO A 40 -24.65 35.92 0.96
CA PRO A 40 -23.54 36.79 1.30
C PRO A 40 -22.39 35.93 1.90
N PHE A 41 -21.16 36.15 1.45
CA PHE A 41 -19.99 35.34 1.80
C PHE A 41 -20.03 33.91 1.26
N GLY A 42 -20.86 33.57 0.29
CA GLY A 42 -20.96 32.24 -0.31
C GLY A 42 -19.67 31.73 -0.93
N ILE A 43 -18.67 32.58 -1.17
CA ILE A 43 -17.33 32.20 -1.67
C ILE A 43 -16.54 31.31 -0.69
N ILE A 44 -16.83 31.36 0.60
CA ILE A 44 -16.14 30.56 1.62
C ILE A 44 -16.36 29.06 1.39
N GLY A 45 -17.57 28.66 0.98
CA GLY A 45 -17.91 27.28 0.72
C GLY A 45 -17.00 26.60 -0.32
N PRO A 46 -16.92 27.12 -1.56
CA PRO A 46 -16.03 26.59 -2.59
C PRO A 46 -14.55 26.57 -2.19
N VAL A 47 -14.06 27.59 -1.49
CA VAL A 47 -12.67 27.65 -1.04
C VAL A 47 -12.35 26.48 -0.08
N ILE A 48 -13.23 26.23 0.88
CA ILE A 48 -13.07 25.10 1.81
C ILE A 48 -13.17 23.77 1.06
N MET A 49 -14.12 23.61 0.14
CA MET A 49 -14.30 22.38 -0.63
C MET A 49 -13.08 22.07 -1.49
N ILE A 50 -12.54 23.05 -2.21
CA ILE A 50 -11.33 22.86 -3.02
C ILE A 50 -10.13 22.45 -2.15
N ALA A 51 -9.96 23.07 -0.97
CA ALA A 51 -8.89 22.70 -0.05
C ALA A 51 -9.04 21.25 0.43
N LEU A 52 -10.27 20.82 0.76
CA LEU A 52 -10.58 19.44 1.14
C LEU A 52 -10.33 18.46 -0.01
N ASP A 53 -10.73 18.79 -1.23
CA ASP A 53 -10.52 17.96 -2.42
C ASP A 53 -9.03 17.71 -2.65
N VAL A 54 -8.23 18.77 -2.64
CA VAL A 54 -6.76 18.64 -2.81
C VAL A 54 -6.14 17.77 -1.71
N PHE A 55 -6.56 17.96 -0.47
CA PHE A 55 -6.05 17.17 0.65
C PHE A 55 -6.43 15.69 0.53
N LEU A 56 -7.71 15.40 0.25
CA LEU A 56 -8.23 14.03 0.15
C LEU A 56 -7.66 13.31 -1.08
N PHE A 57 -7.59 13.98 -2.24
CA PHE A 57 -7.07 13.37 -3.46
C PHE A 57 -5.59 12.97 -3.32
N ARG A 58 -4.81 13.79 -2.62
CA ARG A 58 -3.41 13.46 -2.33
C ARG A 58 -3.30 12.27 -1.36
N SER A 59 -4.16 12.19 -0.35
CA SER A 59 -4.13 11.10 0.62
C SER A 59 -4.54 9.75 0.03
N MET A 60 -5.29 9.75 -1.08
CA MET A 60 -5.70 8.55 -1.80
C MET A 60 -4.63 8.01 -2.76
N ASP A 61 -3.54 8.73 -3.00
CA ASP A 61 -2.43 8.27 -3.81
C ASP A 61 -1.44 7.54 -2.90
N VAL A 62 -1.49 6.21 -2.94
CA VAL A 62 -0.71 5.31 -2.08
C VAL A 62 0.25 4.50 -2.92
N GLU A 63 1.51 4.48 -2.52
CA GLU A 63 2.55 3.60 -3.04
C GLU A 63 3.15 2.81 -1.87
N TYR A 64 3.58 1.58 -2.13
CA TYR A 64 4.37 0.78 -1.21
C TYR A 64 5.80 0.72 -1.70
N GLU A 65 6.75 0.92 -0.81
CA GLU A 65 8.17 0.76 -1.07
C GLU A 65 8.66 -0.47 -0.31
N TYR A 66 9.23 -1.41 -1.05
CA TYR A 66 9.90 -2.57 -0.47
C TYR A 66 11.39 -2.29 -0.47
N LEU A 67 11.97 -2.29 0.70
CA LEU A 67 13.39 -2.10 0.92
C LEU A 67 13.96 -3.41 1.48
N PHE A 68 14.81 -4.08 0.72
CA PHE A 68 15.47 -5.29 1.17
C PHE A 68 16.97 -5.06 1.28
N VAL A 69 17.50 -5.15 2.49
CA VAL A 69 18.90 -4.86 2.80
C VAL A 69 19.45 -5.95 3.72
N ASN A 70 20.45 -6.69 3.25
CA ASN A 70 21.22 -7.65 4.09
C ASN A 70 20.37 -8.59 4.95
N GLY A 71 19.22 -9.02 4.43
CA GLY A 71 18.33 -9.95 5.15
C GLY A 71 17.23 -9.27 5.98
N SER A 72 17.11 -7.96 5.92
CA SER A 72 15.99 -7.22 6.49
C SER A 72 15.06 -6.76 5.36
N LEU A 73 13.75 -6.99 5.50
CA LEU A 73 12.72 -6.49 4.61
C LEU A 73 11.87 -5.46 5.34
N ASP A 74 11.88 -4.24 4.83
CA ASP A 74 11.00 -3.16 5.25
C ASP A 74 9.96 -2.86 4.18
N ILE A 75 8.72 -2.65 4.60
CA ILE A 75 7.62 -2.21 3.73
C ILE A 75 7.11 -0.88 4.26
N ASP A 76 7.34 0.16 3.48
CA ASP A 76 6.89 1.51 3.77
C ASP A 76 5.69 1.88 2.90
N LYS A 77 4.75 2.59 3.49
CA LYS A 77 3.64 3.22 2.77
C LYS A 77 3.97 4.67 2.50
N ILE A 78 3.96 5.04 1.22
CA ILE A 78 4.16 6.41 0.76
C ILE A 78 2.80 6.98 0.35
N MET A 79 2.41 8.07 0.98
CA MET A 79 1.18 8.80 0.67
C MET A 79 1.53 10.15 0.07
N ALA A 80 0.82 10.52 -1.01
CA ALA A 80 1.04 11.80 -1.70
C ALA A 80 2.49 12.05 -2.11
N LYS A 81 3.26 11.00 -2.39
CA LYS A 81 4.70 11.04 -2.75
C LYS A 81 5.61 11.76 -1.74
N SER A 82 5.12 12.03 -0.54
CA SER A 82 5.86 12.82 0.46
C SER A 82 5.83 12.25 1.87
N ARG A 83 4.75 11.61 2.27
CA ARG A 83 4.60 11.05 3.61
C ARG A 83 4.94 9.56 3.58
N ARG A 84 6.05 9.20 4.20
CA ARG A 84 6.49 7.82 4.38
C ARG A 84 6.10 7.35 5.78
N LYS A 85 5.54 6.14 5.86
CA LYS A 85 5.22 5.46 7.11
C LYS A 85 5.62 4.00 6.99
N ASN A 86 6.49 3.53 7.89
CA ASN A 86 6.80 2.12 7.99
C ASN A 86 5.55 1.34 8.42
N MET A 87 5.20 0.31 7.66
CA MET A 87 4.03 -0.52 7.88
C MET A 87 4.40 -1.90 8.38
N PHE A 88 5.56 -2.42 7.97
CA PHE A 88 6.02 -3.75 8.31
C PHE A 88 7.54 -3.83 8.18
N SER A 89 8.18 -4.53 9.13
CA SER A 89 9.60 -4.86 9.10
C SER A 89 9.80 -6.28 9.58
N MET A 90 10.71 -7.00 8.95
CA MET A 90 11.10 -8.37 9.35
C MET A 90 12.56 -8.63 9.03
N GLU A 91 13.17 -9.53 9.79
CA GLU A 91 14.43 -10.17 9.46
C GLU A 91 14.17 -11.52 8.77
N MET A 92 15.08 -11.97 7.90
CA MET A 92 14.95 -13.28 7.25
C MET A 92 14.90 -14.44 8.26
N THR A 93 15.44 -14.25 9.45
CA THR A 93 15.37 -15.21 10.56
C THR A 93 13.94 -15.43 11.09
N ASP A 94 13.05 -14.45 10.89
CA ASP A 94 11.65 -14.50 11.29
C ASP A 94 10.75 -15.14 10.21
N LEU A 95 11.31 -15.36 9.00
CA LEU A 95 10.56 -15.93 7.88
C LEU A 95 10.39 -17.44 8.05
N GLU A 96 9.15 -17.88 8.21
CA GLU A 96 8.82 -19.32 8.24
C GLU A 96 8.62 -19.87 6.82
N MET A 97 7.96 -19.09 5.95
CA MET A 97 7.65 -19.50 4.57
C MET A 97 7.45 -18.30 3.65
N MET A 98 7.90 -18.45 2.41
CA MET A 98 7.58 -17.54 1.30
C MET A 98 7.17 -18.38 0.08
N ALA A 99 5.97 -18.13 -0.43
CA ALA A 99 5.48 -18.82 -1.62
C ALA A 99 4.56 -17.89 -2.47
N PRO A 100 4.43 -18.18 -3.78
CA PRO A 100 3.44 -17.47 -4.60
C PRO A 100 2.04 -17.62 -4.04
N SER A 101 1.24 -16.56 -4.08
CA SER A 101 -0.14 -16.59 -3.60
C SER A 101 -0.95 -17.69 -4.30
N GLY A 102 -1.70 -18.43 -3.49
CA GLY A 102 -2.48 -19.58 -3.99
C GLY A 102 -1.70 -20.89 -4.10
N SER A 103 -0.41 -20.93 -3.74
CA SER A 103 0.37 -22.16 -3.71
C SER A 103 -0.18 -23.20 -2.73
N PRO A 104 -0.09 -24.51 -3.04
CA PRO A 104 -0.51 -25.57 -2.11
C PRO A 104 0.21 -25.53 -0.76
N GLU A 105 1.43 -25.03 -0.73
CA GLU A 105 2.28 -24.89 0.46
C GLU A 105 1.66 -23.93 1.50
N LEU A 106 0.84 -22.98 1.06
CA LEU A 106 0.16 -22.01 1.91
C LEU A 106 -1.13 -22.53 2.55
N ARG A 107 -1.58 -23.75 2.21
CA ARG A 107 -2.81 -24.33 2.75
C ARG A 107 -2.89 -24.34 4.28
N PRO A 108 -1.82 -24.65 5.02
CA PRO A 108 -1.85 -24.64 6.49
C PRO A 108 -2.11 -23.25 7.08
N TYR A 109 -1.85 -22.20 6.30
CA TYR A 109 -1.90 -20.80 6.73
C TYR A 109 -3.13 -20.04 6.20
N GLN A 110 -4.08 -20.73 5.56
CA GLN A 110 -5.29 -20.09 4.98
C GLN A 110 -6.16 -19.41 6.04
N GLY A 111 -6.15 -19.90 7.29
CA GLY A 111 -6.87 -19.29 8.41
C GLY A 111 -6.24 -18.00 8.94
N LEU A 112 -5.01 -17.67 8.57
CA LEU A 112 -4.37 -16.44 8.99
C LEU A 112 -4.90 -15.24 8.19
N LYS A 113 -5.25 -14.17 8.91
CA LYS A 113 -5.61 -12.91 8.28
C LYS A 113 -4.37 -12.28 7.66
N GLY A 114 -4.37 -12.13 6.32
CA GLY A 114 -3.29 -11.49 5.60
C GLY A 114 -3.41 -9.97 5.57
N THR A 115 -2.28 -9.28 5.66
CA THR A 115 -2.18 -7.85 5.34
C THR A 115 -1.60 -7.70 3.94
N ASP A 116 -2.31 -6.98 3.07
CA ASP A 116 -1.96 -6.85 1.66
C ASP A 116 -1.26 -5.51 1.39
N TYR A 117 0.00 -5.60 0.99
CA TYR A 117 0.85 -4.49 0.56
C TYR A 117 1.21 -4.55 -0.93
N SER A 118 0.46 -5.32 -1.74
CA SER A 118 0.63 -5.41 -3.19
C SER A 118 0.01 -4.22 -3.93
N SER A 119 0.14 -4.20 -5.24
CA SER A 119 -0.60 -3.24 -6.09
C SER A 119 -2.12 -3.42 -6.02
N GLY A 120 -2.59 -4.61 -5.68
CA GLY A 120 -4.00 -4.98 -5.74
C GLY A 120 -4.55 -5.12 -7.16
N MET A 121 -3.68 -5.18 -8.17
CA MET A 121 -4.09 -5.41 -9.55
C MET A 121 -4.54 -6.86 -9.75
N PRO A 122 -5.63 -7.09 -10.50
CA PRO A 122 -6.00 -8.45 -10.91
C PRO A 122 -4.86 -9.08 -11.73
N GLY A 123 -4.46 -10.31 -11.36
CA GLY A 123 -3.39 -11.02 -12.05
C GLY A 123 -1.97 -10.59 -11.71
N ALA A 124 -1.77 -9.75 -10.70
CA ALA A 124 -0.45 -9.43 -10.19
C ALA A 124 0.24 -10.67 -9.59
N ASP A 125 1.54 -10.80 -9.84
CA ASP A 125 2.37 -11.88 -9.30
C ASP A 125 2.68 -11.61 -7.83
N THR A 126 1.76 -11.98 -6.94
CA THR A 126 1.90 -11.76 -5.50
C THR A 126 2.49 -12.98 -4.81
N TYR A 127 3.21 -12.72 -3.73
CA TYR A 127 3.76 -13.71 -2.81
C TYR A 127 3.19 -13.50 -1.42
N GLU A 128 3.08 -14.59 -0.68
CA GLU A 128 2.71 -14.57 0.73
C GLU A 128 3.92 -14.92 1.58
N LEU A 129 4.17 -14.09 2.60
CA LEU A 129 5.17 -14.32 3.63
C LEU A 129 4.44 -14.75 4.90
N ILE A 130 4.90 -15.84 5.48
CA ILE A 130 4.51 -16.27 6.81
C ILE A 130 5.67 -15.94 7.74
N VAL A 131 5.44 -14.99 8.62
CA VAL A 131 6.46 -14.44 9.52
C VAL A 131 6.08 -14.76 10.96
N VAL A 132 7.04 -15.27 11.73
CA VAL A 132 6.89 -15.58 13.14
C VAL A 132 7.66 -14.57 13.97
N ASN A 133 6.95 -13.74 14.70
CA ASN A 133 7.55 -12.77 15.59
C ASN A 133 6.93 -12.93 16.99
N ASN A 134 7.77 -13.13 17.99
CA ASN A 134 7.34 -13.36 19.39
C ASN A 134 6.28 -14.45 19.56
N GLY A 135 6.34 -15.51 18.74
CA GLY A 135 5.36 -16.61 18.77
C GLY A 135 4.05 -16.36 18.04
N GLU A 136 3.85 -15.16 17.51
CA GLU A 136 2.69 -14.83 16.67
C GLU A 136 3.04 -15.01 15.18
N LYS A 137 2.15 -15.70 14.45
CA LYS A 137 2.26 -15.82 13.00
C LYS A 137 1.49 -14.72 12.31
N LYS A 138 2.17 -14.02 11.40
CA LYS A 138 1.57 -12.98 10.55
C LYS A 138 1.71 -13.37 9.08
N LYS A 139 0.65 -13.13 8.32
CA LYS A 139 0.65 -13.32 6.88
C LYS A 139 0.71 -11.96 6.18
N ILE A 140 1.72 -11.79 5.32
CA ILE A 140 1.93 -10.58 4.54
C ILE A 140 1.84 -10.94 3.06
N ILE A 141 1.05 -10.19 2.31
CA ILE A 141 0.93 -10.32 0.86
C ILE A 141 1.64 -9.14 0.23
N PHE A 142 2.56 -9.41 -0.69
CA PHE A 142 3.32 -8.39 -1.39
C PHE A 142 3.61 -8.79 -2.83
N GLU A 143 4.13 -7.89 -3.63
CA GLU A 143 4.38 -8.08 -5.07
C GLU A 143 5.84 -7.80 -5.40
N PRO A 144 6.76 -8.74 -5.04
CA PRO A 144 8.18 -8.54 -5.24
C PRO A 144 8.57 -8.66 -6.72
N ASN A 145 9.49 -7.81 -7.17
CA ASN A 145 10.17 -8.02 -8.43
C ASN A 145 11.21 -9.14 -8.31
N LYS A 146 11.82 -9.50 -9.44
CA LYS A 146 12.84 -10.56 -9.47
C LYS A 146 14.00 -10.31 -8.51
N ALA A 147 14.47 -9.06 -8.40
CA ALA A 147 15.61 -8.71 -7.56
C ALA A 147 15.29 -8.93 -6.06
N VAL A 148 14.13 -8.48 -5.60
CA VAL A 148 13.67 -8.71 -4.22
C VAL A 148 13.50 -10.21 -3.96
N CYS A 149 12.85 -10.92 -4.90
CA CYS A 149 12.57 -12.35 -4.79
C CYS A 149 13.87 -13.19 -4.74
N GLU A 150 14.84 -12.88 -5.60
CA GLU A 150 16.14 -13.55 -5.62
C GLU A 150 16.95 -13.22 -4.36
N GLY A 151 16.98 -11.97 -3.93
CA GLY A 151 17.65 -11.57 -2.70
C GLY A 151 17.13 -12.30 -1.47
N MET A 152 15.82 -12.43 -1.34
CA MET A 152 15.22 -13.19 -0.25
C MET A 152 15.53 -14.68 -0.34
N LYS A 153 15.48 -15.30 -1.53
CA LYS A 153 15.79 -16.71 -1.73
C LYS A 153 17.26 -17.07 -1.49
N MET A 154 18.18 -16.12 -1.68
CA MET A 154 19.61 -16.35 -1.39
C MET A 154 19.91 -16.43 0.10
N LEU A 155 19.06 -15.82 0.94
CA LEU A 155 19.26 -15.72 2.38
C LEU A 155 18.27 -16.58 3.19
N ALA A 156 17.30 -17.21 2.52
CA ALA A 156 16.39 -18.19 3.10
C ALA A 156 17.02 -19.60 3.06
#